data_69e54527c6b241b517d115cb4d090d6f
#
_entry.id   69e54527c6b241b517d115cb4d090d6f
#
_cell.length_a   1.000
_cell.length_b   1.000
_cell.length_c   1.000
_cell.angle_alpha   90.00
_cell.angle_beta   90.00
_cell.angle_gamma   90.00
#
_symmetry.space_group_name_H-M   'P 1'
#
loop_
_entity.id
_entity.type
_entity.pdbx_description
1 polymer ?
#
loop_
_entity_poly.entity_id
_entity_poly.type
_entity_poly.pdbx_seq_one_letter_code
_entity_poly.pdbx_strand_id
1 'polypeptide(L)'
;MKNNLLIVLALSSFNVFGQIENSSFTATGRGAATTFVTDYQALGINPANLGWHLEFEEKKFAMGFNEFTYSIHSGALSKQTLRDEFKSAIRQEEGASFTYDEKVQAAKDFSEAGLALNFNYGSFGFAYHTDKFGGIAFRVNDNVSWYSKFNEDISEILFLGKTAPYFDSLMVLLPSGDTSMILNDTSMVSGLNQDSIINGIATLPSNISKLFDGSQISLSWTREYNLSYGRKIIEKDSVFALYAGVGIKYFQGMAYVDITSNGDGEMEAFSSMSSAFGINYGDAAALNPSNDTILNSLLPRSVGQGFGMDFGVNILLFNKLKIGLAVNNIGSITWDGNVYAVKDTLVFDTESSGLENFNVASQLGDILGEDGLFEYNGLASKTVKLPTVVRFGASIELGKKIELGFDMILPTNEVPGPGSYQKAIIGFGGDVQPLPWVRLSAGLMTGGNYDTSIPIGLTFVLGKGSFEAGIASRDAIT
;
A
#
# COMPACT_ATOMS: atom_id res chain seq x y z
N MET A 1 11.20 15.43 8.81
CA MET A 1 10.60 14.29 8.14
C MET A 1 10.00 14.62 6.77
N LYS A 2 9.32 15.74 6.62
CA LYS A 2 8.70 16.17 5.34
C LYS A 2 9.65 16.13 4.11
N ASN A 3 10.94 16.38 4.29
CA ASN A 3 11.86 16.54 3.17
C ASN A 3 12.41 15.26 2.54
N ASN A 4 12.44 14.13 3.25
CA ASN A 4 13.14 12.94 2.77
C ASN A 4 12.21 11.92 2.09
N LEU A 5 10.94 11.85 2.47
CA LEU A 5 9.94 11.05 1.76
C LEU A 5 9.67 11.62 0.36
N LEU A 6 9.76 12.95 0.22
CA LEU A 6 9.54 13.69 -1.03
C LEU A 6 10.66 13.53 -2.07
N ILE A 7 11.93 13.36 -1.64
CA ILE A 7 13.06 13.18 -2.56
C ILE A 7 12.95 11.86 -3.33
N VAL A 8 12.43 10.81 -2.70
CA VAL A 8 12.24 9.50 -3.33
C VAL A 8 11.10 9.54 -4.37
N LEU A 9 10.09 10.38 -4.15
CA LEU A 9 8.95 10.56 -5.06
C LEU A 9 9.27 11.44 -6.30
N ALA A 10 10.30 12.29 -6.22
CA ALA A 10 10.63 13.25 -7.28
C ALA A 10 11.30 12.65 -8.53
N LEU A 11 11.71 11.39 -8.52
CA LEU A 11 12.45 10.77 -9.63
C LEU A 11 11.57 10.07 -10.69
N SER A 12 10.26 10.06 -10.54
CA SER A 12 9.36 9.32 -11.42
C SER A 12 8.24 10.18 -11.99
N SER A 13 8.47 10.86 -13.11
CA SER A 13 7.45 11.60 -13.87
C SER A 13 6.63 10.72 -14.82
N PHE A 14 6.36 9.45 -14.48
CA PHE A 14 5.54 8.57 -15.28
C PHE A 14 4.21 8.25 -14.55
N ASN A 15 3.12 8.39 -15.28
CA ASN A 15 1.78 8.11 -14.79
C ASN A 15 1.58 6.60 -14.68
N VAL A 16 1.55 6.07 -13.46
CA VAL A 16 1.19 4.68 -13.19
C VAL A 16 0.13 4.68 -12.09
N PHE A 17 -1.04 4.20 -12.42
CA PHE A 17 -2.14 4.00 -11.48
C PHE A 17 -2.44 2.50 -11.41
N GLY A 18 -2.66 1.96 -10.23
CA GLY A 18 -3.03 0.56 -10.07
C GLY A 18 -2.49 -0.09 -8.79
N GLN A 19 -3.04 -1.22 -8.48
CA GLN A 19 -2.65 -2.06 -7.35
C GLN A 19 -1.27 -2.70 -7.58
N ILE A 20 -0.43 -2.78 -6.52
CA ILE A 20 0.89 -3.42 -6.59
C ILE A 20 0.77 -4.84 -6.07
N GLU A 21 0.65 -5.84 -6.94
CA GLU A 21 0.72 -7.26 -6.58
C GLU A 21 2.17 -7.78 -6.55
N ASN A 22 3.06 -7.10 -7.27
CA ASN A 22 4.44 -7.50 -7.43
C ASN A 22 5.33 -6.27 -7.34
N SER A 23 6.42 -6.40 -6.62
CA SER A 23 7.37 -5.31 -6.39
C SER A 23 8.45 -5.18 -7.48
N SER A 24 8.48 -6.11 -8.43
CA SER A 24 9.50 -6.16 -9.47
C SER A 24 8.93 -5.65 -10.80
N PHE A 25 9.69 -4.80 -11.50
CA PHE A 25 9.27 -4.28 -12.80
C PHE A 25 9.08 -5.39 -13.84
N THR A 26 9.84 -6.48 -13.75
CA THR A 26 9.73 -7.63 -14.64
C THR A 26 8.42 -8.41 -14.43
N ALA A 27 7.86 -8.40 -13.23
CA ALA A 27 6.57 -9.00 -12.92
C ALA A 27 5.42 -8.06 -13.29
N THR A 28 5.52 -6.78 -12.94
CA THR A 28 4.45 -5.78 -13.08
C THR A 28 3.97 -5.62 -14.51
N GLY A 29 4.88 -5.61 -15.48
CA GLY A 29 4.54 -5.32 -16.90
C GLY A 29 3.94 -6.49 -17.67
N ARG A 30 3.82 -7.68 -17.10
CA ARG A 30 3.42 -8.90 -17.83
C ARG A 30 1.97 -9.30 -17.67
N GLY A 31 1.34 -8.90 -16.57
CA GLY A 31 0.03 -9.44 -16.21
C GLY A 31 0.04 -10.88 -15.71
N ALA A 32 1.18 -11.56 -15.75
CA ALA A 32 1.43 -12.90 -15.21
C ALA A 32 2.85 -12.96 -14.67
N ALA A 33 3.06 -13.55 -13.48
CA ALA A 33 4.35 -13.54 -12.80
C ALA A 33 4.76 -14.89 -12.21
N THR A 34 3.81 -15.73 -11.80
CA THR A 34 4.03 -16.92 -10.97
C THR A 34 5.02 -17.90 -11.59
N THR A 35 5.08 -18.03 -12.91
CA THR A 35 6.00 -18.94 -13.63
C THR A 35 7.09 -18.22 -14.43
N PHE A 36 7.04 -16.88 -14.50
CA PHE A 36 7.96 -16.10 -15.36
C PHE A 36 9.19 -15.60 -14.62
N VAL A 37 8.99 -15.17 -13.37
CA VAL A 37 10.01 -14.41 -12.64
C VAL A 37 11.00 -15.37 -12.00
N THR A 38 12.28 -15.06 -12.14
CA THR A 38 13.39 -15.84 -11.59
C THR A 38 14.25 -14.99 -10.67
N ASP A 39 15.34 -15.56 -10.17
CA ASP A 39 16.31 -14.93 -9.26
C ASP A 39 15.67 -14.32 -8.00
N TYR A 40 16.24 -13.22 -7.45
CA TYR A 40 15.72 -12.53 -6.26
C TYR A 40 14.33 -11.89 -6.51
N GLN A 41 13.92 -11.71 -7.77
CA GLN A 41 12.61 -11.16 -8.11
C GLN A 41 11.49 -12.19 -7.94
N ALA A 42 11.80 -13.49 -7.84
CA ALA A 42 10.84 -14.54 -7.54
C ALA A 42 10.37 -14.56 -6.07
N LEU A 43 11.08 -13.86 -5.18
CA LEU A 43 10.76 -13.80 -3.76
C LEU A 43 9.41 -13.10 -3.54
N GLY A 44 8.55 -13.74 -2.71
CA GLY A 44 7.17 -13.27 -2.50
C GLY A 44 6.20 -13.64 -3.64
N ILE A 45 6.69 -14.29 -4.71
CA ILE A 45 5.88 -14.76 -5.83
C ILE A 45 5.83 -16.30 -5.83
N ASN A 46 6.96 -16.94 -6.14
CA ASN A 46 7.05 -18.40 -6.11
C ASN A 46 8.51 -18.85 -5.87
N PRO A 47 8.86 -19.30 -4.66
CA PRO A 47 10.23 -19.70 -4.35
C PRO A 47 10.72 -20.92 -5.15
N ALA A 48 9.84 -21.74 -5.73
CA ALA A 48 10.24 -22.84 -6.60
C ALA A 48 10.92 -22.39 -7.90
N ASN A 49 10.69 -21.12 -8.32
CA ASN A 49 11.35 -20.53 -9.49
C ASN A 49 12.87 -20.40 -9.32
N LEU A 50 13.36 -20.41 -8.09
CA LEU A 50 14.80 -20.42 -7.83
C LEU A 50 15.49 -21.74 -8.23
N GLY A 51 14.69 -22.79 -8.45
CA GLY A 51 15.18 -24.11 -8.81
C GLY A 51 15.38 -24.32 -10.32
N TRP A 52 14.80 -23.48 -11.16
CA TRP A 52 14.93 -23.63 -12.61
C TRP A 52 15.71 -22.50 -13.26
N HIS A 53 16.34 -22.81 -14.39
CA HIS A 53 16.95 -21.81 -15.28
C HIS A 53 16.01 -21.58 -16.46
N LEU A 54 15.86 -20.33 -16.85
CA LEU A 54 15.34 -20.00 -18.17
C LEU A 54 16.44 -20.25 -19.21
N GLU A 55 16.08 -20.79 -20.37
CA GLU A 55 17.04 -21.02 -21.48
C GLU A 55 17.83 -19.76 -21.88
N PHE A 56 17.34 -18.57 -21.52
CA PHE A 56 17.92 -17.28 -21.85
C PHE A 56 18.94 -16.78 -20.82
N GLU A 57 18.98 -17.39 -19.63
CA GLU A 57 19.76 -16.90 -18.48
C GLU A 57 20.76 -17.98 -18.01
N GLU A 58 21.92 -18.07 -18.67
CA GLU A 58 23.06 -18.87 -18.19
C GLU A 58 23.71 -18.28 -16.93
N LYS A 59 23.00 -17.41 -16.22
CA LYS A 59 23.54 -16.71 -15.06
C LYS A 59 23.45 -17.56 -13.81
N LYS A 60 24.59 -17.64 -13.10
CA LYS A 60 24.64 -18.25 -11.77
C LYS A 60 24.39 -17.26 -10.63
N PHE A 61 24.43 -15.98 -10.93
CA PHE A 61 24.40 -14.90 -9.96
C PHE A 61 23.59 -13.73 -10.49
N ALA A 62 22.70 -13.19 -9.67
CA ALA A 62 21.97 -11.97 -9.92
C ALA A 62 22.04 -11.04 -8.68
N MET A 63 22.10 -9.75 -8.92
CA MET A 63 22.07 -8.73 -7.88
C MET A 63 21.27 -7.53 -8.38
N GLY A 64 20.44 -6.95 -7.54
CA GLY A 64 19.67 -5.78 -7.86
C GLY A 64 19.61 -4.77 -6.72
N PHE A 65 19.39 -3.52 -7.10
CA PHE A 65 19.34 -2.39 -6.19
C PHE A 65 18.29 -1.40 -6.67
N ASN A 66 17.67 -0.68 -5.73
CA ASN A 66 16.84 0.48 -6.01
C ASN A 66 15.66 0.19 -6.95
N GLU A 67 14.96 -0.91 -6.74
CA GLU A 67 13.68 -1.17 -7.41
C GLU A 67 12.57 -0.39 -6.72
N PHE A 68 11.86 0.40 -7.49
CA PHE A 68 10.87 1.32 -6.98
C PHE A 68 9.55 1.14 -7.70
N THR A 69 8.46 1.00 -6.94
CA THR A 69 7.11 0.89 -7.48
C THR A 69 6.15 1.72 -6.65
N TYR A 70 5.24 2.43 -7.28
CA TYR A 70 4.17 3.15 -6.60
C TYR A 70 2.86 3.04 -7.37
N SER A 71 1.76 3.17 -6.67
CA SER A 71 0.43 3.30 -7.26
C SER A 71 -0.45 4.24 -6.46
N ILE A 72 -1.32 4.94 -7.16
CA ILE A 72 -2.36 5.79 -6.61
C ILE A 72 -3.65 5.41 -7.29
N HIS A 73 -4.71 5.18 -6.52
CA HIS A 73 -6.03 4.86 -7.07
C HIS A 73 -7.14 5.53 -6.27
N SER A 74 -8.07 6.14 -6.98
CA SER A 74 -9.34 6.62 -6.46
C SER A 74 -10.41 6.48 -7.55
N GLY A 75 -11.60 6.00 -7.19
CA GLY A 75 -12.70 5.87 -8.15
C GLY A 75 -13.42 7.19 -8.44
N ALA A 76 -13.31 8.18 -7.55
CA ALA A 76 -13.98 9.48 -7.66
C ALA A 76 -13.04 10.58 -8.14
N LEU A 77 -11.80 10.61 -7.64
CA LEU A 77 -10.87 11.69 -7.98
C LEU A 77 -10.39 11.53 -9.42
N SER A 78 -10.51 12.60 -10.20
CA SER A 78 -10.02 12.59 -11.55
C SER A 78 -8.49 12.45 -11.59
N LYS A 79 -7.99 11.84 -12.64
CA LYS A 79 -6.57 11.69 -12.92
C LYS A 79 -5.82 13.03 -12.88
N GLN A 80 -6.47 14.09 -13.35
CA GLN A 80 -5.89 15.43 -13.35
C GLN A 80 -5.80 15.99 -11.92
N THR A 81 -6.84 15.83 -11.11
CA THR A 81 -6.86 16.25 -9.70
C THR A 81 -5.76 15.55 -8.92
N LEU A 82 -5.70 14.21 -8.98
CA LEU A 82 -4.65 13.43 -8.30
C LEU A 82 -3.24 13.84 -8.73
N ARG A 83 -3.04 14.11 -10.01
CA ARG A 83 -1.74 14.53 -10.56
C ARG A 83 -1.32 15.92 -10.10
N ASP A 84 -2.25 16.86 -10.05
CA ASP A 84 -1.95 18.24 -9.71
C ASP A 84 -1.69 18.37 -8.21
N GLU A 85 -2.47 17.70 -7.37
CA GLU A 85 -2.25 17.59 -5.93
C GLU A 85 -0.91 16.89 -5.60
N PHE A 86 -0.62 15.80 -6.29
CA PHE A 86 0.64 15.08 -6.10
C PHE A 86 1.86 15.93 -6.49
N LYS A 87 1.75 16.72 -7.56
CA LYS A 87 2.81 17.66 -7.95
C LYS A 87 2.99 18.79 -6.94
N SER A 88 1.90 19.31 -6.42
CA SER A 88 1.92 20.35 -5.38
C SER A 88 2.61 19.83 -4.11
N ALA A 89 2.26 18.61 -3.67
CA ALA A 89 2.89 17.97 -2.52
C ALA A 89 4.40 17.73 -2.71
N ILE A 90 4.83 17.32 -3.93
CA ILE A 90 6.26 17.13 -4.24
C ILE A 90 7.03 18.44 -4.25
N ARG A 91 6.44 19.51 -4.79
CA ARG A 91 7.12 20.80 -4.94
C ARG A 91 7.22 21.57 -3.63
N GLN A 92 6.55 21.10 -2.56
CA GLN A 92 6.40 21.86 -1.30
C GLN A 92 5.86 23.29 -1.56
N GLU A 93 5.17 23.46 -2.67
CA GLU A 93 4.35 24.64 -2.85
C GLU A 93 3.32 24.57 -1.73
N GLU A 94 3.20 25.63 -0.92
CA GLU A 94 2.06 25.78 -0.03
C GLU A 94 0.85 25.67 -0.95
N GLY A 95 0.23 24.48 -0.95
CA GLY A 95 -0.92 24.21 -1.80
C GLY A 95 -1.98 25.25 -1.50
N ALA A 96 -2.66 25.75 -2.50
CA ALA A 96 -3.80 26.61 -2.25
C ALA A 96 -4.73 25.83 -1.30
N SER A 97 -4.95 26.40 -0.11
CA SER A 97 -5.93 25.90 0.84
C SER A 97 -7.29 25.88 0.16
N PHE A 98 -8.03 24.77 0.29
CA PHE A 98 -9.39 24.69 -0.24
C PHE A 98 -10.26 25.83 0.24
N THR A 99 -10.98 26.43 -0.68
CA THR A 99 -12.15 27.25 -0.35
C THR A 99 -13.24 26.39 0.30
N TYR A 100 -14.21 26.99 0.95
CA TYR A 100 -15.34 26.25 1.55
C TYR A 100 -16.06 25.35 0.53
N ASP A 101 -16.33 25.84 -0.67
CA ASP A 101 -17.00 25.07 -1.74
C ASP A 101 -16.13 23.90 -2.23
N GLU A 102 -14.82 24.09 -2.30
CA GLU A 102 -13.88 23.01 -2.66
C GLU A 102 -13.81 21.96 -1.56
N LYS A 103 -13.89 22.33 -0.28
CA LYS A 103 -13.99 21.38 0.84
C LYS A 103 -15.26 20.56 0.77
N VAL A 104 -16.41 21.18 0.47
CA VAL A 104 -17.69 20.48 0.28
C VAL A 104 -17.60 19.46 -0.85
N GLN A 105 -17.02 19.87 -1.99
CA GLN A 105 -16.85 18.95 -3.13
C GLN A 105 -15.87 17.83 -2.81
N ALA A 106 -14.76 18.12 -2.11
CA ALA A 106 -13.78 17.14 -1.69
C ALA A 106 -14.38 16.10 -0.72
N ALA A 107 -15.19 16.54 0.24
CA ALA A 107 -15.90 15.64 1.15
C ALA A 107 -16.79 14.65 0.39
N LYS A 108 -17.54 15.14 -0.58
CA LYS A 108 -18.40 14.32 -1.43
C LYS A 108 -17.58 13.31 -2.25
N ASP A 109 -16.52 13.75 -2.93
CA ASP A 109 -15.67 12.90 -3.76
C ASP A 109 -15.04 11.77 -2.93
N PHE A 110 -14.61 12.05 -1.70
CA PHE A 110 -14.05 11.04 -0.80
C PHE A 110 -15.07 10.05 -0.27
N SER A 111 -16.31 10.48 -0.04
CA SER A 111 -17.39 9.58 0.41
C SER A 111 -17.80 8.58 -0.67
N GLU A 112 -17.65 8.94 -1.95
CA GLU A 112 -18.04 8.06 -3.05
C GLU A 112 -17.02 6.93 -3.31
N ALA A 113 -15.70 7.18 -3.21
CA ALA A 113 -14.73 6.21 -3.73
C ALA A 113 -13.44 5.98 -2.93
N GLY A 114 -13.09 6.83 -1.99
CA GLY A 114 -11.87 6.70 -1.21
C GLY A 114 -10.57 6.89 -2.02
N LEU A 115 -9.43 6.67 -1.34
CA LEU A 115 -8.08 6.83 -1.87
C LEU A 115 -7.19 5.66 -1.44
N ALA A 116 -6.50 5.02 -2.38
CA ALA A 116 -5.47 4.02 -2.13
C ALA A 116 -4.11 4.50 -2.63
N LEU A 117 -3.09 4.40 -1.78
CA LEU A 117 -1.69 4.70 -2.11
C LEU A 117 -0.85 3.48 -1.75
N ASN A 118 -0.02 3.02 -2.68
CA ASN A 118 0.93 1.95 -2.42
C ASN A 118 2.32 2.37 -2.90
N PHE A 119 3.30 2.01 -2.11
CA PHE A 119 4.69 2.28 -2.37
C PHE A 119 5.53 1.07 -1.97
N ASN A 120 6.38 0.60 -2.87
CA ASN A 120 7.30 -0.47 -2.61
C ASN A 120 8.71 -0.08 -3.05
N TYR A 121 9.68 -0.33 -2.19
CA TYR A 121 11.08 -0.03 -2.43
C TYR A 121 11.95 -1.24 -2.12
N GLY A 122 12.44 -1.90 -3.18
CA GLY A 122 13.44 -2.94 -3.11
C GLY A 122 14.84 -2.32 -3.01
N SER A 123 15.39 -2.25 -1.82
CA SER A 123 16.70 -1.64 -1.58
C SER A 123 17.84 -2.51 -2.08
N PHE A 124 17.73 -3.82 -1.91
CA PHE A 124 18.73 -4.81 -2.26
C PHE A 124 18.09 -6.16 -2.58
N GLY A 125 18.61 -6.83 -3.61
CA GLY A 125 18.28 -8.20 -3.96
C GLY A 125 19.52 -8.96 -4.43
N PHE A 126 19.58 -10.23 -4.12
CA PHE A 126 20.67 -11.14 -4.45
C PHE A 126 20.13 -12.54 -4.72
N ALA A 127 20.66 -13.21 -5.73
CA ALA A 127 20.40 -14.62 -5.99
C ALA A 127 21.65 -15.34 -6.47
N TYR A 128 21.77 -16.60 -6.07
CA TYR A 128 22.83 -17.51 -6.54
C TYR A 128 22.23 -18.87 -6.86
N HIS A 129 22.54 -19.41 -8.01
CA HIS A 129 22.03 -20.69 -8.49
C HIS A 129 23.14 -21.62 -8.98
N THR A 130 22.98 -22.91 -8.71
CA THR A 130 23.77 -23.99 -9.29
C THR A 130 22.91 -25.22 -9.60
N ASP A 131 23.24 -25.98 -10.63
CA ASP A 131 22.48 -27.17 -11.04
C ASP A 131 22.41 -28.25 -9.95
N LYS A 132 23.45 -28.37 -9.13
CA LYS A 132 23.52 -29.37 -8.05
C LYS A 132 22.79 -28.97 -6.79
N PHE A 133 22.92 -27.71 -6.39
CA PHE A 133 22.38 -27.19 -5.13
C PHE A 133 20.97 -26.64 -5.30
N GLY A 134 20.65 -26.08 -6.47
CA GLY A 134 19.48 -25.23 -6.69
C GLY A 134 19.81 -23.76 -6.50
N GLY A 135 18.80 -22.93 -6.28
CA GLY A 135 18.92 -21.48 -6.11
C GLY A 135 18.62 -21.04 -4.69
N ILE A 136 19.37 -20.07 -4.23
CA ILE A 136 19.12 -19.31 -3.00
C ILE A 136 19.03 -17.84 -3.36
N ALA A 137 18.08 -17.12 -2.75
CA ALA A 137 17.94 -15.69 -2.97
C ALA A 137 17.57 -14.97 -1.68
N PHE A 138 17.97 -13.69 -1.61
CA PHE A 138 17.66 -12.80 -0.51
C PHE A 138 17.22 -11.45 -1.06
N ARG A 139 16.24 -10.81 -0.42
CA ARG A 139 15.75 -9.48 -0.80
C ARG A 139 15.31 -8.68 0.43
N VAL A 140 15.50 -7.36 0.35
CA VAL A 140 15.01 -6.40 1.34
C VAL A 140 14.06 -5.43 0.65
N ASN A 141 12.82 -5.37 1.14
CA ASN A 141 11.76 -4.50 0.63
C ASN A 141 11.16 -3.66 1.74
N ASP A 142 10.92 -2.39 1.47
CA ASP A 142 10.01 -1.55 2.24
C ASP A 142 8.66 -1.49 1.52
N ASN A 143 7.60 -1.86 2.22
CA ASN A 143 6.23 -1.84 1.71
C ASN A 143 5.42 -0.82 2.51
N VAL A 144 4.92 0.20 1.84
CA VAL A 144 4.01 1.20 2.42
C VAL A 144 2.69 1.11 1.67
N SER A 145 1.62 0.98 2.40
CA SER A 145 0.26 0.94 1.85
C SER A 145 -0.65 1.82 2.67
N TRP A 146 -1.43 2.63 2.01
CA TRP A 146 -2.47 3.48 2.57
C TRP A 146 -3.78 3.18 1.88
N TYR A 147 -4.86 3.13 2.65
CA TYR A 147 -6.22 3.11 2.15
C TYR A 147 -7.10 3.97 3.06
N SER A 148 -7.89 4.84 2.47
CA SER A 148 -8.93 5.58 3.18
C SER A 148 -10.20 5.58 2.35
N LYS A 149 -11.33 5.31 3.01
CA LYS A 149 -12.68 5.46 2.49
C LYS A 149 -13.54 5.98 3.62
N PHE A 150 -14.29 7.01 3.38
CA PHE A 150 -15.14 7.63 4.38
C PHE A 150 -16.60 7.53 3.95
N ASN A 151 -17.50 7.45 4.90
CA ASN A 151 -18.92 7.74 4.68
C ASN A 151 -19.10 9.26 4.55
N GLU A 152 -20.32 9.71 4.28
CA GLU A 152 -20.65 11.12 4.08
C GLU A 152 -20.35 11.96 5.34
N ASP A 153 -20.83 11.52 6.51
CA ASP A 153 -20.69 12.24 7.78
C ASP A 153 -19.20 12.47 8.14
N ILE A 154 -18.39 11.42 8.12
CA ILE A 154 -16.95 11.51 8.43
C ILE A 154 -16.20 12.32 7.36
N SER A 155 -16.56 12.16 6.09
CA SER A 155 -15.97 12.94 5.01
C SER A 155 -16.20 14.44 5.24
N GLU A 156 -17.43 14.82 5.57
CA GLU A 156 -17.77 16.22 5.89
C GLU A 156 -17.03 16.72 7.12
N ILE A 157 -16.99 15.96 8.21
CA ILE A 157 -16.25 16.36 9.42
C ILE A 157 -14.76 16.53 9.12
N LEU A 158 -14.14 15.63 8.35
CA LEU A 158 -12.71 15.71 8.03
C LEU A 158 -12.38 16.90 7.13
N PHE A 159 -13.19 17.18 6.11
CA PHE A 159 -12.91 18.26 5.17
C PHE A 159 -13.41 19.65 5.62
N LEU A 160 -14.58 19.70 6.26
CA LEU A 160 -15.19 20.95 6.69
C LEU A 160 -14.85 21.32 8.15
N GLY A 161 -14.38 20.34 8.94
CA GLY A 161 -14.05 20.55 10.34
C GLY A 161 -15.24 21.07 11.13
N LYS A 162 -15.00 22.13 11.91
CA LYS A 162 -16.01 22.79 12.77
C LYS A 162 -17.26 23.27 12.03
N THR A 163 -17.21 23.44 10.70
CA THR A 163 -18.35 23.86 9.88
C THR A 163 -19.12 22.69 9.24
N ALA A 164 -18.75 21.44 9.55
CA ALA A 164 -19.46 20.28 9.03
C ALA A 164 -20.94 20.27 9.48
N PRO A 165 -21.89 19.84 8.64
CA PRO A 165 -23.32 19.77 8.96
C PRO A 165 -23.66 18.93 10.18
N TYR A 166 -22.81 18.00 10.57
CA TYR A 166 -22.92 17.23 11.80
C TYR A 166 -23.03 18.11 13.06
N PHE A 167 -22.33 19.27 13.08
CA PHE A 167 -22.39 20.24 14.16
C PHE A 167 -23.51 21.22 13.87
N ASP A 168 -24.60 21.15 14.64
CA ASP A 168 -25.79 21.98 14.44
C ASP A 168 -25.62 23.45 14.90
N SER A 169 -24.59 23.73 15.68
CA SER A 169 -24.31 25.05 16.24
C SER A 169 -22.84 25.42 16.09
N LEU A 170 -22.55 26.72 15.89
CA LEU A 170 -21.21 27.28 15.80
C LEU A 170 -20.99 28.29 16.93
N MET A 171 -19.84 28.19 17.57
CA MET A 171 -19.33 29.24 18.46
C MET A 171 -18.52 30.23 17.65
N VAL A 172 -18.91 31.49 17.60
CA VAL A 172 -18.25 32.54 16.82
C VAL A 172 -17.76 33.67 17.71
N LEU A 173 -16.59 34.22 17.36
CA LEU A 173 -16.02 35.43 17.98
C LEU A 173 -16.62 36.66 17.33
N LEU A 174 -17.26 37.50 18.12
CA LEU A 174 -17.82 38.79 17.67
C LEU A 174 -16.74 39.87 17.62
N PRO A 175 -16.93 40.91 16.81
CA PRO A 175 -16.03 42.08 16.79
C PRO A 175 -15.86 42.77 18.15
N SER A 176 -16.78 42.59 19.09
CA SER A 176 -16.69 43.07 20.46
C SER A 176 -15.68 42.30 21.32
N GLY A 177 -15.19 41.14 20.87
CA GLY A 177 -14.36 40.20 21.63
C GLY A 177 -15.16 39.18 22.44
N ASP A 178 -16.51 39.23 22.41
CA ASP A 178 -17.37 38.28 23.05
C ASP A 178 -17.61 37.07 22.13
N THR A 179 -18.01 35.92 22.69
CA THR A 179 -18.44 34.75 21.92
C THR A 179 -19.95 34.65 21.83
N SER A 180 -20.46 34.17 20.71
CA SER A 180 -21.90 33.92 20.51
C SER A 180 -22.13 32.57 19.85
N MET A 181 -23.24 31.95 20.17
CA MET A 181 -23.72 30.72 19.51
C MET A 181 -24.66 31.09 18.38
N ILE A 182 -24.40 30.54 17.19
CA ILE A 182 -25.29 30.64 16.03
C ILE A 182 -25.59 29.26 15.47
N LEU A 183 -26.69 29.13 14.73
CA LEU A 183 -26.98 27.90 14.01
C LEU A 183 -25.98 27.66 12.86
N ASN A 184 -25.58 26.43 12.67
CA ASN A 184 -24.76 26.02 11.54
C ASN A 184 -25.65 25.86 10.29
N ASP A 185 -25.86 26.95 9.57
CA ASP A 185 -26.60 26.97 8.31
C ASP A 185 -25.62 27.26 7.18
N THR A 186 -25.54 26.36 6.22
CA THR A 186 -24.63 26.45 5.05
C THR A 186 -24.74 27.77 4.30
N SER A 187 -25.94 28.38 4.25
CA SER A 187 -26.15 29.68 3.62
C SER A 187 -25.54 30.84 4.43
N MET A 188 -25.39 30.70 5.74
CA MET A 188 -24.76 31.69 6.61
C MET A 188 -23.26 31.46 6.68
N VAL A 189 -22.79 30.22 6.76
CA VAL A 189 -21.37 29.86 6.90
C VAL A 189 -20.51 30.36 5.75
N SER A 190 -21.01 30.27 4.51
CA SER A 190 -20.30 30.77 3.32
C SER A 190 -20.09 32.29 3.32
N GLY A 191 -20.87 33.02 4.09
CA GLY A 191 -20.75 34.49 4.24
C GLY A 191 -19.97 34.94 5.47
N LEU A 192 -19.59 34.02 6.39
CA LEU A 192 -18.83 34.34 7.59
C LEU A 192 -17.33 34.34 7.32
N ASN A 193 -16.62 35.19 8.08
CA ASN A 193 -15.18 35.03 8.16
C ASN A 193 -14.87 33.70 8.90
N GLN A 194 -14.27 32.73 8.22
CA GLN A 194 -13.94 31.41 8.76
C GLN A 194 -13.06 31.51 10.02
N ASP A 195 -12.17 32.51 10.10
CA ASP A 195 -11.32 32.77 11.26
C ASP A 195 -12.12 33.19 12.50
N SER A 196 -13.33 33.69 12.34
CA SER A 196 -14.22 34.07 13.48
C SER A 196 -14.94 32.86 14.09
N ILE A 197 -14.98 31.73 13.42
CA ILE A 197 -15.59 30.49 13.93
C ILE A 197 -14.58 29.80 14.84
N ILE A 198 -14.89 29.65 16.12
CA ILE A 198 -14.01 29.02 17.11
C ILE A 198 -14.25 27.51 17.11
N ASN A 199 -15.50 27.08 17.22
CA ASN A 199 -15.86 25.68 17.48
C ASN A 199 -17.18 25.30 16.79
N GLY A 200 -17.29 24.06 16.31
CA GLY A 200 -18.53 23.43 15.90
C GLY A 200 -19.05 22.55 17.04
N ILE A 201 -20.34 22.60 17.35
CA ILE A 201 -20.96 21.95 18.50
C ILE A 201 -22.15 21.11 18.05
N ALA A 202 -22.16 19.83 18.48
CA ALA A 202 -23.28 18.93 18.26
C ALA A 202 -24.18 18.87 19.52
N THR A 203 -25.44 19.30 19.40
CA THR A 203 -26.40 19.23 20.49
C THR A 203 -26.83 17.79 20.78
N LEU A 204 -26.82 16.93 19.79
CA LEU A 204 -27.10 15.50 19.87
C LEU A 204 -25.92 14.67 19.39
N PRO A 205 -24.87 14.58 20.20
CA PRO A 205 -23.64 13.91 19.77
C PRO A 205 -23.85 12.40 19.56
N SER A 206 -23.15 11.85 18.59
CA SER A 206 -23.06 10.42 18.29
C SER A 206 -21.72 9.84 18.69
N ASN A 207 -21.68 8.55 18.98
CA ASN A 207 -20.43 7.85 19.19
C ASN A 207 -19.62 7.80 17.89
N ILE A 208 -18.28 7.83 18.02
CA ILE A 208 -17.36 7.75 16.88
C ILE A 208 -17.59 6.48 16.05
N SER A 209 -17.89 5.34 16.68
CA SER A 209 -18.21 4.08 16.00
C SER A 209 -19.40 4.20 15.05
N LYS A 210 -20.43 4.95 15.46
CA LYS A 210 -21.62 5.19 14.64
C LYS A 210 -21.34 6.18 13.51
N LEU A 211 -20.61 7.26 13.81
CA LEU A 211 -20.21 8.23 12.80
C LEU A 211 -19.29 7.61 11.75
N PHE A 212 -18.41 6.70 12.17
CA PHE A 212 -17.42 6.04 11.30
C PHE A 212 -17.98 4.84 10.54
N ASP A 213 -19.29 4.55 10.68
CA ASP A 213 -19.91 3.38 10.06
C ASP A 213 -19.69 3.31 8.55
N GLY A 214 -19.15 2.18 8.08
CA GLY A 214 -18.78 1.97 6.67
C GLY A 214 -17.55 2.73 6.20
N SER A 215 -16.88 3.45 7.11
CA SER A 215 -15.61 4.14 6.86
C SER A 215 -14.41 3.25 7.20
N GLN A 216 -13.28 3.54 6.60
CA GLN A 216 -12.01 2.86 6.85
C GLN A 216 -10.83 3.81 6.70
N ILE A 217 -9.87 3.73 7.62
CA ILE A 217 -8.51 4.26 7.48
C ILE A 217 -7.55 3.12 7.76
N SER A 218 -6.64 2.86 6.83
CA SER A 218 -5.63 1.83 7.02
C SER A 218 -4.28 2.31 6.49
N LEU A 219 -3.25 2.15 7.30
CA LEU A 219 -1.84 2.40 6.95
C LEU A 219 -1.02 1.21 7.37
N SER A 220 -0.11 0.77 6.52
CA SER A 220 0.91 -0.21 6.87
C SER A 220 2.25 0.22 6.27
N TRP A 221 3.28 0.28 7.09
CA TRP A 221 4.67 0.35 6.64
C TRP A 221 5.48 -0.75 7.29
N THR A 222 5.95 -1.68 6.46
CA THR A 222 6.76 -2.81 6.89
C THR A 222 8.03 -2.91 6.05
N ARG A 223 9.13 -3.29 6.67
CA ARG A 223 10.36 -3.75 6.01
C ARG A 223 10.42 -5.27 6.07
N GLU A 224 10.48 -5.88 4.91
CA GLU A 224 10.57 -7.32 4.72
C GLU A 224 12.00 -7.73 4.37
N TYR A 225 12.52 -8.69 5.11
CA TYR A 225 13.75 -9.43 4.79
C TYR A 225 13.34 -10.83 4.37
N ASN A 226 13.50 -11.16 3.11
CA ASN A 226 13.05 -12.43 2.54
C ASN A 226 14.25 -13.27 2.12
N LEU A 227 14.35 -14.48 2.63
CA LEU A 227 15.35 -15.49 2.26
C LEU A 227 14.61 -16.71 1.73
N SER A 228 14.90 -17.09 0.48
CA SER A 228 14.23 -18.22 -0.17
C SER A 228 15.21 -19.17 -0.80
N TYR A 229 14.80 -20.44 -0.86
CA TYR A 229 15.53 -21.52 -1.49
C TYR A 229 14.60 -22.34 -2.38
N GLY A 230 15.08 -22.72 -3.58
CA GLY A 230 14.36 -23.57 -4.50
C GLY A 230 15.29 -24.52 -5.26
N ARG A 231 14.80 -25.73 -5.55
CA ARG A 231 15.58 -26.71 -6.27
C ARG A 231 14.72 -27.63 -7.11
N LYS A 232 15.36 -28.27 -8.10
CA LYS A 232 14.82 -29.39 -8.83
C LYS A 232 14.79 -30.64 -7.93
N ILE A 233 13.63 -31.27 -7.81
CA ILE A 233 13.40 -32.47 -6.98
C ILE A 233 13.48 -33.74 -7.84
N ILE A 234 12.80 -33.73 -8.99
CA ILE A 234 12.72 -34.87 -9.91
C ILE A 234 12.87 -34.33 -11.33
N GLU A 235 13.55 -35.11 -12.15
CA GLU A 235 13.63 -34.89 -13.61
C GLU A 235 13.53 -36.24 -14.29
N LYS A 236 12.73 -36.35 -15.34
CA LYS A 236 12.56 -37.56 -16.14
C LYS A 236 12.60 -37.21 -17.63
N ASP A 237 13.68 -37.61 -18.27
CA ASP A 237 13.87 -37.69 -19.74
C ASP A 237 13.46 -36.43 -20.52
N SER A 238 13.73 -35.26 -20.00
CA SER A 238 13.32 -33.96 -20.61
C SER A 238 11.80 -33.80 -20.86
N VAL A 239 10.99 -34.73 -20.36
CA VAL A 239 9.53 -34.70 -20.49
C VAL A 239 8.88 -34.06 -19.28
N PHE A 240 9.46 -34.29 -18.10
CA PHE A 240 8.90 -33.84 -16.83
C PHE A 240 10.00 -33.44 -15.86
N ALA A 241 9.86 -32.27 -15.25
CA ALA A 241 10.67 -31.90 -14.10
C ALA A 241 9.78 -31.25 -13.02
N LEU A 242 10.05 -31.58 -11.77
CA LEU A 242 9.39 -31.07 -10.59
C LEU A 242 10.38 -30.25 -9.77
N TYR A 243 9.94 -29.05 -9.39
CA TYR A 243 10.71 -28.12 -8.56
C TYR A 243 9.91 -27.78 -7.31
N ALA A 244 10.59 -27.56 -6.20
CA ALA A 244 10.00 -27.09 -4.96
C ALA A 244 10.86 -26.01 -4.33
N GLY A 245 10.21 -25.11 -3.59
CA GLY A 245 10.89 -24.03 -2.90
C GLY A 245 10.18 -23.62 -1.62
N VAL A 246 10.96 -22.97 -0.74
CA VAL A 246 10.51 -22.43 0.53
C VAL A 246 11.14 -21.07 0.74
N GLY A 247 10.39 -20.12 1.28
CA GLY A 247 10.86 -18.79 1.70
C GLY A 247 10.55 -18.54 3.17
N ILE A 248 11.42 -17.83 3.84
CA ILE A 248 11.25 -17.33 5.20
C ILE A 248 11.38 -15.83 5.16
N LYS A 249 10.44 -15.15 5.79
CA LYS A 249 10.37 -13.69 5.87
C LYS A 249 10.48 -13.26 7.32
N TYR A 250 11.26 -12.21 7.54
CA TYR A 250 11.25 -11.46 8.78
C TYR A 250 10.74 -10.06 8.49
N PHE A 251 9.82 -9.57 9.31
CA PHE A 251 9.22 -8.25 9.17
C PHE A 251 9.59 -7.35 10.33
N GLN A 252 9.94 -6.13 10.01
CA GLN A 252 10.01 -5.00 10.92
C GLN A 252 8.86 -4.05 10.58
N GLY A 253 7.94 -3.84 11.52
CA GLY A 253 6.83 -2.90 11.37
C GLY A 253 7.24 -1.50 11.80
N MET A 254 7.04 -0.50 10.94
CA MET A 254 7.34 0.90 11.22
C MET A 254 6.09 1.69 11.57
N ALA A 255 4.97 1.37 10.93
CA ALA A 255 3.67 1.96 11.19
C ALA A 255 2.55 0.98 10.84
N TYR A 256 1.52 0.96 11.65
CA TYR A 256 0.26 0.29 11.35
C TYR A 256 -0.89 1.08 11.98
N VAL A 257 -1.86 1.41 11.16
CA VAL A 257 -3.14 1.99 11.58
C VAL A 257 -4.22 1.19 10.89
N ASP A 258 -5.23 0.80 11.64
CA ASP A 258 -6.41 0.15 11.11
C ASP A 258 -7.61 0.59 11.94
N ILE A 259 -8.46 1.39 11.33
CA ILE A 259 -9.67 1.95 11.90
C ILE A 259 -10.80 1.59 10.95
N THR A 260 -11.67 0.68 11.38
CA THR A 260 -12.81 0.20 10.60
C THR A 260 -14.05 0.12 11.49
N SER A 261 -15.21 0.37 10.92
CA SER A 261 -16.49 0.13 11.57
C SER A 261 -17.38 -0.69 10.64
N ASN A 262 -18.12 -1.65 11.20
CA ASN A 262 -18.89 -2.65 10.44
C ASN A 262 -20.41 -2.39 10.43
N GLY A 263 -20.86 -1.23 10.83
CA GLY A 263 -22.28 -0.83 10.78
C GLY A 263 -23.13 -1.29 11.95
N ASP A 264 -22.66 -2.20 12.75
CA ASP A 264 -23.37 -2.69 13.95
C ASP A 264 -22.93 -1.95 15.24
N GLY A 265 -22.14 -0.87 15.09
CA GLY A 265 -21.56 -0.11 16.20
C GLY A 265 -20.31 -0.79 16.79
N GLU A 266 -19.81 -1.82 16.15
CA GLU A 266 -18.53 -2.43 16.50
C GLU A 266 -17.42 -1.75 15.69
N MET A 267 -16.54 -1.07 16.38
CA MET A 267 -15.35 -0.44 15.80
C MET A 267 -14.10 -1.22 16.20
N GLU A 268 -13.38 -1.73 15.22
CA GLU A 268 -12.00 -2.17 15.40
C GLU A 268 -11.08 -1.03 15.01
N ALA A 269 -10.33 -0.52 16.00
CA ALA A 269 -9.48 0.62 15.74
C ALA A 269 -8.23 0.58 16.61
N PHE A 270 -7.08 0.57 15.96
CA PHE A 270 -5.82 0.72 16.65
C PHE A 270 -4.74 1.39 15.79
N SER A 271 -3.76 1.96 16.46
CA SER A 271 -2.60 2.60 15.87
C SER A 271 -1.33 2.10 16.56
N SER A 272 -0.29 1.83 15.79
CA SER A 272 1.06 1.57 16.26
C SER A 272 2.03 2.23 15.30
N MET A 273 2.65 3.33 15.72
CA MET A 273 3.51 4.12 14.85
C MET A 273 4.84 4.40 15.52
N SER A 274 5.91 4.31 14.73
CA SER A 274 7.23 4.77 15.19
C SER A 274 7.15 6.23 15.61
N SER A 275 7.85 6.58 16.69
CA SER A 275 7.96 7.97 17.17
C SER A 275 8.50 8.93 16.10
N ALA A 276 9.16 8.42 15.05
CA ALA A 276 9.59 9.20 13.90
C ALA A 276 8.45 9.94 13.15
N PHE A 277 7.21 9.46 13.28
CA PHE A 277 6.04 10.12 12.68
C PHE A 277 5.59 11.35 13.45
N GLY A 278 5.99 11.47 14.74
CA GLY A 278 5.70 12.64 15.56
C GLY A 278 4.22 12.83 15.88
N ILE A 279 3.41 11.74 15.87
CA ILE A 279 2.00 11.81 16.22
C ILE A 279 1.88 12.04 17.73
N ASN A 280 1.12 13.05 18.11
CA ASN A 280 0.76 13.33 19.50
C ASN A 280 -0.60 12.69 19.80
N TYR A 281 -0.62 11.68 20.67
CA TYR A 281 -1.85 10.98 21.07
C TYR A 281 -2.50 11.58 22.32
N GLY A 282 -2.26 12.87 22.61
CA GLY A 282 -2.79 13.58 23.76
C GLY A 282 -2.36 12.98 25.09
N ASP A 283 -3.30 12.91 26.02
CA ASP A 283 -3.05 12.36 27.37
C ASP A 283 -2.87 10.83 27.39
N ALA A 284 -3.05 10.13 26.27
CA ALA A 284 -2.89 8.69 26.20
C ALA A 284 -1.40 8.30 26.31
N ALA A 285 -1.06 7.49 27.33
CA ALA A 285 0.28 6.96 27.52
C ALA A 285 0.42 5.57 26.87
N ALA A 286 1.46 5.38 26.06
CA ALA A 286 1.81 4.06 25.54
C ALA A 286 2.24 3.15 26.68
N LEU A 287 1.77 1.90 26.71
CA LEU A 287 2.23 0.90 27.68
C LEU A 287 3.67 0.46 27.41
N ASN A 288 4.05 0.38 26.13
CA ASN A 288 5.41 0.10 25.69
C ASN A 288 5.91 1.27 24.81
N PRO A 289 6.40 2.35 25.40
CA PRO A 289 6.87 3.50 24.63
C PRO A 289 8.13 3.16 23.83
N SER A 290 8.15 3.53 22.57
CA SER A 290 9.30 3.43 21.69
C SER A 290 9.83 4.83 21.42
N ASN A 291 11.06 5.11 21.89
CA ASN A 291 11.72 6.40 21.70
C ASN A 291 12.68 6.31 20.53
N ASP A 292 12.69 7.34 19.69
CA ASP A 292 13.63 7.44 18.60
C ASP A 292 14.99 7.98 19.06
N THR A 293 16.03 7.42 18.45
CA THR A 293 17.37 7.97 18.49
C THR A 293 17.77 8.50 17.11
N ILE A 294 18.63 9.42 17.06
CA ILE A 294 19.26 10.33 16.08
C ILE A 294 19.23 10.00 14.57
N LEU A 295 18.92 8.79 14.10
CA LEU A 295 18.83 8.42 12.66
C LEU A 295 17.42 8.45 12.08
N ASN A 296 16.55 9.18 12.68
CA ASN A 296 15.09 9.08 12.73
C ASN A 296 14.30 9.29 11.43
N SER A 297 14.89 9.83 10.38
CA SER A 297 14.10 10.16 9.17
C SER A 297 14.26 9.16 8.02
N LEU A 298 15.35 8.40 7.97
CA LEU A 298 15.61 7.42 6.91
C LEU A 298 15.36 5.97 7.34
N LEU A 299 15.52 5.68 8.64
CA LEU A 299 15.35 4.35 9.22
C LEU A 299 14.57 4.48 10.53
N PRO A 300 13.23 4.60 10.47
CA PRO A 300 12.39 4.64 11.65
C PRO A 300 12.63 3.40 12.52
N ARG A 301 12.55 3.56 13.85
CA ARG A 301 12.64 2.43 14.75
C ARG A 301 11.40 1.55 14.60
N SER A 302 11.61 0.24 14.53
CA SER A 302 10.53 -0.73 14.47
C SER A 302 9.68 -0.70 15.75
N VAL A 303 8.36 -0.69 15.58
CA VAL A 303 7.33 -0.79 16.61
C VAL A 303 6.55 -2.11 16.52
N GLY A 304 6.93 -2.97 15.59
CA GLY A 304 6.38 -4.31 15.42
C GLY A 304 7.39 -5.24 14.77
N GLN A 305 7.20 -6.54 14.98
CA GLN A 305 8.03 -7.57 14.36
C GLN A 305 7.20 -8.82 14.06
N GLY A 306 7.61 -9.56 13.02
CA GLY A 306 6.87 -10.74 12.61
C GLY A 306 7.64 -11.68 11.72
N PHE A 307 7.02 -12.81 11.45
CA PHE A 307 7.57 -13.82 10.55
C PHE A 307 6.50 -14.28 9.56
N GLY A 308 6.97 -14.63 8.38
CA GLY A 308 6.15 -15.21 7.33
C GLY A 308 6.88 -16.33 6.61
N MET A 309 6.12 -17.18 5.93
CA MET A 309 6.64 -18.27 5.12
C MET A 309 5.96 -18.28 3.75
N ASP A 310 6.74 -18.66 2.75
CA ASP A 310 6.28 -18.92 1.39
C ASP A 310 6.61 -20.34 0.99
N PHE A 311 5.71 -21.02 0.27
CA PHE A 311 5.93 -22.34 -0.30
C PHE A 311 5.60 -22.30 -1.78
N GLY A 312 6.36 -23.03 -2.59
CA GLY A 312 6.12 -23.12 -4.01
C GLY A 312 6.44 -24.48 -4.60
N VAL A 313 5.70 -24.82 -5.64
CA VAL A 313 5.93 -26.01 -6.45
C VAL A 313 5.76 -25.64 -7.92
N ASN A 314 6.67 -26.13 -8.77
CA ASN A 314 6.60 -25.96 -10.22
C ASN A 314 6.75 -27.28 -10.94
N ILE A 315 6.04 -27.40 -12.05
CA ILE A 315 6.17 -28.50 -13.00
C ILE A 315 6.60 -27.90 -14.35
N LEU A 316 7.63 -28.46 -14.92
CA LEU A 316 8.06 -28.17 -16.30
C LEU A 316 7.78 -29.40 -17.17
N LEU A 317 6.98 -29.24 -18.21
CA LEU A 317 6.63 -30.27 -19.17
C LEU A 317 7.23 -29.96 -20.54
N PHE A 318 7.87 -30.99 -21.13
CA PHE A 318 8.45 -30.91 -22.47
C PHE A 318 9.45 -29.76 -22.66
N ASN A 319 10.06 -29.30 -21.58
CA ASN A 319 10.94 -28.13 -21.52
C ASN A 319 10.29 -26.83 -22.08
N LYS A 320 8.97 -26.72 -22.05
CA LYS A 320 8.22 -25.59 -22.62
C LYS A 320 7.03 -25.11 -21.78
N LEU A 321 6.24 -26.04 -21.25
CA LEU A 321 5.07 -25.68 -20.47
C LEU A 321 5.42 -25.70 -19.00
N LYS A 322 5.31 -24.53 -18.38
CA LYS A 322 5.52 -24.31 -16.94
C LYS A 322 4.16 -24.23 -16.24
N ILE A 323 4.01 -24.88 -15.12
CA ILE A 323 2.85 -24.77 -14.23
C ILE A 323 3.38 -24.56 -12.83
N GLY A 324 2.89 -23.52 -12.17
CA GLY A 324 3.34 -23.12 -10.83
C GLY A 324 2.17 -22.98 -9.86
N LEU A 325 2.42 -23.38 -8.62
CA LEU A 325 1.54 -23.15 -7.48
C LEU A 325 2.38 -22.62 -6.33
N ALA A 326 1.93 -21.53 -5.69
CA ALA A 326 2.60 -21.00 -4.51
C ALA A 326 1.57 -20.57 -3.46
N VAL A 327 1.98 -20.61 -2.20
CA VAL A 327 1.27 -20.02 -1.07
C VAL A 327 2.23 -19.06 -0.40
N ASN A 328 1.84 -17.78 -0.31
CA ASN A 328 2.70 -16.71 0.19
C ASN A 328 2.14 -16.08 1.46
N ASN A 329 3.04 -15.54 2.28
CA ASN A 329 2.71 -14.75 3.46
C ASN A 329 1.93 -15.51 4.54
N ILE A 330 2.29 -16.78 4.81
CA ILE A 330 1.75 -17.52 5.95
C ILE A 330 2.45 -17.00 7.21
N GLY A 331 1.77 -16.19 8.03
CA GLY A 331 2.39 -15.63 9.23
C GLY A 331 1.63 -14.47 9.85
N SER A 332 2.32 -13.73 10.72
CA SER A 332 1.76 -12.58 11.42
C SER A 332 2.84 -11.59 11.86
N ILE A 333 2.43 -10.37 12.14
CA ILE A 333 3.23 -9.31 12.77
C ILE A 333 2.61 -8.98 14.11
N THR A 334 3.41 -8.94 15.16
CA THR A 334 3.01 -8.42 16.47
C THR A 334 3.54 -7.00 16.62
N TRP A 335 2.63 -6.07 16.83
CA TRP A 335 2.87 -4.67 17.10
C TRP A 335 2.88 -4.50 18.62
N ASP A 336 3.98 -4.06 19.18
CA ASP A 336 4.23 -3.99 20.63
C ASP A 336 4.83 -2.67 21.10
N GLY A 337 5.18 -1.76 20.19
CA GLY A 337 5.66 -0.42 20.46
C GLY A 337 4.65 0.66 20.11
N ASN A 338 4.38 1.62 21.00
CA ASN A 338 3.45 2.73 20.81
C ASN A 338 2.07 2.26 20.29
N VAL A 339 1.51 1.24 20.93
CA VAL A 339 0.22 0.67 20.50
C VAL A 339 -0.92 1.35 21.25
N TYR A 340 -1.88 1.86 20.51
CA TYR A 340 -3.06 2.55 21.00
C TYR A 340 -4.32 1.95 20.39
N ALA A 341 -5.37 1.81 21.21
CA ALA A 341 -6.73 1.56 20.73
C ALA A 341 -7.53 2.86 20.73
N VAL A 342 -8.37 3.05 19.75
CA VAL A 342 -9.33 4.15 19.73
C VAL A 342 -10.44 3.85 20.73
N LYS A 343 -10.86 4.89 21.47
CA LYS A 343 -12.03 4.84 22.36
C LYS A 343 -13.29 5.15 21.54
N ASP A 344 -14.37 4.45 21.84
CA ASP A 344 -15.68 4.82 21.32
C ASP A 344 -16.32 5.91 22.18
N THR A 345 -15.96 7.15 21.91
CA THR A 345 -16.45 8.33 22.62
C THR A 345 -17.51 9.09 21.82
N LEU A 346 -18.28 9.94 22.51
CA LEU A 346 -19.22 10.85 21.88
C LEU A 346 -18.47 12.04 21.29
N VAL A 347 -18.75 12.39 20.05
CA VAL A 347 -18.17 13.57 19.38
C VAL A 347 -19.07 14.77 19.65
N PHE A 348 -18.71 15.57 20.66
CA PHE A 348 -19.49 16.75 21.06
C PHE A 348 -19.15 17.99 20.26
N ASP A 349 -17.87 18.20 19.98
CA ASP A 349 -17.38 19.43 19.36
C ASP A 349 -16.04 19.21 18.65
N THR A 350 -15.65 20.19 17.85
CA THR A 350 -14.32 20.26 17.23
C THR A 350 -13.88 21.68 16.94
N GLU A 351 -12.61 21.96 17.17
CA GLU A 351 -11.95 23.23 16.78
C GLU A 351 -11.28 23.11 15.40
N SER A 352 -11.17 21.90 14.84
CA SER A 352 -10.52 21.64 13.56
C SER A 352 -11.12 22.47 12.42
N SER A 353 -10.25 23.06 11.62
CA SER A 353 -10.67 23.76 10.39
C SER A 353 -10.85 22.81 9.20
N GLY A 354 -10.65 21.51 9.40
CA GLY A 354 -10.73 20.47 8.38
C GLY A 354 -9.48 20.40 7.47
N LEU A 355 -9.46 19.41 6.61
CA LEU A 355 -8.36 19.17 5.69
C LEU A 355 -8.25 20.31 4.65
N GLU A 356 -7.02 20.70 4.34
CA GLU A 356 -6.75 21.82 3.43
C GLU A 356 -6.58 21.39 1.98
N ASN A 357 -6.34 20.08 1.73
CA ASN A 357 -6.12 19.52 0.39
C ASN A 357 -6.30 18.00 0.40
N PHE A 358 -6.20 17.35 -0.75
CA PHE A 358 -6.32 15.90 -0.89
C PHE A 358 -5.12 15.09 -0.37
N ASN A 359 -4.08 15.72 0.13
CA ASN A 359 -2.92 15.03 0.67
C ASN A 359 -3.17 14.54 2.11
N VAL A 360 -4.17 13.69 2.27
CA VAL A 360 -4.59 13.12 3.56
C VAL A 360 -3.42 12.46 4.32
N ALA A 361 -2.50 11.83 3.58
CA ALA A 361 -1.34 11.19 4.20
C ALA A 361 -0.36 12.18 4.85
N SER A 362 -0.26 13.42 4.38
CA SER A 362 0.59 14.45 5.01
C SER A 362 -0.07 15.08 6.23
N GLN A 363 -1.38 14.96 6.35
CA GLN A 363 -2.22 15.50 7.42
C GLN A 363 -2.62 14.42 8.45
N LEU A 364 -1.88 13.30 8.48
CA LEU A 364 -2.09 12.22 9.45
C LEU A 364 -2.05 12.68 10.90
N GLY A 365 -1.21 13.68 11.20
CA GLY A 365 -1.14 14.27 12.53
C GLY A 365 -2.45 14.93 12.94
N ASP A 366 -3.10 15.58 12.00
CA ASP A 366 -4.38 16.28 12.21
C ASP A 366 -5.55 15.30 12.31
N ILE A 367 -5.46 14.13 11.67
CA ILE A 367 -6.50 13.09 11.71
C ILE A 367 -6.37 12.20 12.94
N LEU A 368 -5.15 11.77 13.26
CA LEU A 368 -4.86 10.77 14.30
C LEU A 368 -4.30 11.41 15.58
N GLY A 369 -4.01 12.70 15.61
CA GLY A 369 -3.41 13.38 16.75
C GLY A 369 -4.46 13.85 17.77
N GLU A 370 -4.00 14.58 18.78
CA GLU A 370 -4.80 15.13 19.88
C GLU A 370 -5.93 16.05 19.40
N ASP A 371 -5.67 16.84 18.34
CA ASP A 371 -6.65 17.75 17.73
C ASP A 371 -7.59 17.04 16.73
N GLY A 372 -7.43 15.70 16.57
CA GLY A 372 -8.24 14.89 15.67
C GLY A 372 -9.54 14.39 16.28
N LEU A 373 -10.21 13.48 15.55
CA LEU A 373 -11.50 12.91 15.96
C LEU A 373 -11.39 11.79 17.00
N PHE A 374 -10.18 11.27 17.24
CA PHE A 374 -9.99 10.02 17.97
C PHE A 374 -9.35 10.23 19.33
N GLU A 375 -9.99 9.69 20.36
CA GLU A 375 -9.36 9.49 21.68
C GLU A 375 -8.76 8.09 21.79
N TYR A 376 -7.69 7.94 22.58
CA TYR A 376 -6.92 6.71 22.63
C TYR A 376 -6.73 6.15 24.05
N ASN A 377 -6.54 4.82 24.09
CA ASN A 377 -6.00 4.10 25.26
C ASN A 377 -4.75 3.32 24.82
N GLY A 378 -3.72 3.30 25.67
CA GLY A 378 -2.55 2.46 25.43
C GLY A 378 -2.90 0.96 25.48
N LEU A 379 -2.32 0.18 24.57
CA LEU A 379 -2.36 -1.28 24.54
C LEU A 379 -0.95 -1.85 24.70
N ALA A 380 -0.85 -3.06 25.28
CA ALA A 380 0.43 -3.77 25.39
C ALA A 380 0.93 -4.27 24.04
N SER A 381 0.05 -4.83 23.23
CA SER A 381 0.37 -5.32 21.89
C SER A 381 -0.88 -5.67 21.09
N LYS A 382 -0.72 -5.74 19.77
CA LYS A 382 -1.73 -6.27 18.84
C LYS A 382 -1.04 -7.16 17.80
N THR A 383 -1.56 -8.36 17.57
CA THR A 383 -1.05 -9.26 16.52
C THR A 383 -1.99 -9.25 15.31
N VAL A 384 -1.41 -9.01 14.14
CA VAL A 384 -2.12 -8.95 12.86
C VAL A 384 -1.58 -10.05 11.95
N LYS A 385 -2.46 -10.82 11.34
CA LYS A 385 -2.08 -11.83 10.33
C LYS A 385 -1.58 -11.16 9.06
N LEU A 386 -0.67 -11.81 8.36
CA LEU A 386 -0.26 -11.38 7.02
C LEU A 386 -1.36 -11.72 5.99
N PRO A 387 -1.52 -10.92 4.93
CA PRO A 387 -2.43 -11.24 3.82
C PRO A 387 -1.91 -12.45 3.05
N THR A 388 -2.40 -13.65 3.41
CA THR A 388 -2.00 -14.91 2.79
C THR A 388 -2.70 -15.08 1.44
N VAL A 389 -1.94 -15.41 0.41
CA VAL A 389 -2.45 -15.63 -0.94
C VAL A 389 -1.99 -16.97 -1.51
N VAL A 390 -2.86 -17.59 -2.31
CA VAL A 390 -2.52 -18.72 -3.18
C VAL A 390 -2.35 -18.18 -4.60
N ARG A 391 -1.22 -18.49 -5.22
CA ARG A 391 -0.93 -18.17 -6.62
C ARG A 391 -0.93 -19.43 -7.45
N PHE A 392 -1.63 -19.39 -8.58
CA PHE A 392 -1.56 -20.41 -9.62
C PHE A 392 -1.15 -19.73 -10.92
N GLY A 393 -0.16 -20.27 -11.60
CA GLY A 393 0.30 -19.75 -12.88
C GLY A 393 0.62 -20.88 -13.85
N ALA A 394 0.47 -20.57 -15.13
CA ALA A 394 0.93 -21.42 -16.22
C ALA A 394 1.51 -20.57 -17.33
N SER A 395 2.62 -20.99 -17.92
CA SER A 395 3.20 -20.31 -19.08
C SER A 395 3.79 -21.30 -20.09
N ILE A 396 3.87 -20.84 -21.32
CA ILE A 396 4.43 -21.60 -22.43
C ILE A 396 5.46 -20.80 -23.20
N GLU A 397 6.64 -21.38 -23.37
CA GLU A 397 7.70 -20.82 -24.19
C GLU A 397 7.50 -21.17 -25.68
N LEU A 398 7.35 -20.16 -26.52
CA LEU A 398 7.20 -20.28 -27.96
C LEU A 398 8.53 -19.90 -28.67
N GLY A 399 9.43 -20.87 -28.68
CA GLY A 399 10.82 -20.64 -29.11
C GLY A 399 11.61 -19.85 -28.06
N LYS A 400 12.70 -19.17 -28.49
CA LYS A 400 13.60 -18.45 -27.58
C LYS A 400 13.21 -16.98 -27.33
N LYS A 401 12.10 -16.51 -27.86
CA LYS A 401 11.78 -15.07 -27.89
C LYS A 401 10.42 -14.69 -27.35
N ILE A 402 9.55 -15.64 -27.15
CA ILE A 402 8.17 -15.38 -26.76
C ILE A 402 7.81 -16.32 -25.63
N GLU A 403 7.27 -15.79 -24.55
CA GLU A 403 6.62 -16.54 -23.48
C GLU A 403 5.25 -15.95 -23.24
N LEU A 404 4.22 -16.80 -23.20
CA LEU A 404 2.84 -16.42 -22.91
C LEU A 404 2.35 -17.15 -21.65
N GLY A 405 1.56 -16.50 -20.82
CA GLY A 405 1.09 -17.12 -19.61
C GLY A 405 -0.19 -16.53 -19.02
N PHE A 406 -0.59 -17.19 -17.98
CA PHE A 406 -1.78 -16.95 -17.18
C PHE A 406 -1.40 -17.00 -15.71
N ASP A 407 -2.00 -16.11 -14.92
CA ASP A 407 -1.90 -16.09 -13.46
C ASP A 407 -3.27 -15.95 -12.82
N MET A 408 -3.43 -16.59 -11.66
CA MET A 408 -4.54 -16.38 -10.76
C MET A 408 -4.01 -16.25 -9.32
N ILE A 409 -4.40 -15.17 -8.64
CA ILE A 409 -4.03 -14.88 -7.25
C ILE A 409 -5.31 -14.90 -6.43
N LEU A 410 -5.36 -15.77 -5.43
CA LEU A 410 -6.52 -15.97 -4.56
C LEU A 410 -6.17 -15.55 -3.13
N PRO A 411 -6.83 -14.54 -2.56
CA PRO A 411 -6.73 -14.29 -1.12
C PRO A 411 -7.34 -15.47 -0.35
N THR A 412 -6.72 -15.85 0.77
CA THR A 412 -7.19 -16.99 1.59
C THR A 412 -7.65 -16.59 2.97
N ASN A 413 -7.36 -15.36 3.37
CA ASN A 413 -7.82 -14.78 4.62
C ASN A 413 -8.27 -13.35 4.40
N GLU A 414 -9.30 -12.97 5.11
CA GLU A 414 -9.74 -11.58 5.21
C GLU A 414 -8.87 -10.91 6.28
N VAL A 415 -7.83 -10.22 5.84
CA VAL A 415 -7.04 -9.36 6.72
C VAL A 415 -7.48 -7.94 6.44
N PRO A 416 -8.08 -7.26 7.42
CA PRO A 416 -8.33 -5.83 7.25
C PRO A 416 -7.00 -5.12 7.05
N GLY A 417 -7.01 -4.10 6.21
CA GLY A 417 -5.85 -3.25 6.06
C GLY A 417 -5.29 -3.19 4.63
N PRO A 418 -4.40 -2.24 4.42
CA PRO A 418 -3.83 -1.96 3.12
C PRO A 418 -2.95 -3.12 2.62
N GLY A 419 -2.99 -3.33 1.30
CA GLY A 419 -2.22 -4.39 0.66
C GLY A 419 -2.89 -5.77 0.66
N SER A 420 -4.07 -5.93 1.28
CA SER A 420 -4.87 -7.14 1.17
C SER A 420 -5.82 -7.08 -0.04
N TYR A 421 -6.08 -8.24 -0.65
CA TYR A 421 -7.04 -8.37 -1.73
C TYR A 421 -8.33 -9.00 -1.20
N GLN A 422 -9.47 -8.41 -1.51
CA GLN A 422 -10.77 -9.01 -1.17
C GLN A 422 -11.28 -9.96 -2.26
N LYS A 423 -10.79 -9.83 -3.49
CA LYS A 423 -11.22 -10.62 -4.65
C LYS A 423 -10.03 -11.25 -5.36
N ALA A 424 -10.29 -12.35 -6.05
CA ALA A 424 -9.30 -12.97 -6.92
C ALA A 424 -8.80 -12.00 -8.00
N ILE A 425 -7.51 -12.09 -8.33
CA ILE A 425 -6.90 -11.42 -9.46
C ILE A 425 -6.63 -12.47 -10.53
N ILE A 426 -7.01 -12.17 -11.77
CA ILE A 426 -6.75 -13.00 -12.94
C ILE A 426 -5.96 -12.17 -13.94
N GLY A 427 -4.89 -12.74 -14.48
CA GLY A 427 -4.02 -12.09 -15.44
C GLY A 427 -3.64 -13.01 -16.60
N PHE A 428 -3.54 -12.42 -17.78
CA PHE A 428 -2.96 -13.02 -18.98
C PHE A 428 -1.93 -12.08 -19.53
N GLY A 429 -0.84 -12.63 -20.04
CA GLY A 429 0.16 -11.79 -20.67
C GLY A 429 1.42 -12.54 -21.04
N GLY A 430 2.45 -11.81 -21.38
CA GLY A 430 3.69 -12.42 -21.79
C GLY A 430 4.76 -11.43 -22.20
N ASP A 431 5.84 -11.99 -22.69
CA ASP A 431 7.03 -11.30 -23.12
C ASP A 431 7.34 -11.59 -24.59
N VAL A 432 7.91 -10.61 -25.25
CA VAL A 432 8.61 -10.78 -26.52
C VAL A 432 9.99 -10.12 -26.44
N GLN A 433 11.01 -10.84 -26.90
CA GLN A 433 12.38 -10.33 -27.02
C GLN A 433 12.75 -10.13 -28.50
N PRO A 434 12.32 -9.03 -29.14
CA PRO A 434 12.56 -8.78 -30.55
C PRO A 434 14.03 -8.62 -30.87
N LEU A 435 14.78 -8.03 -29.94
CA LEU A 435 16.21 -7.82 -30.02
C LEU A 435 16.90 -8.42 -28.77
N PRO A 436 18.17 -8.88 -28.87
CA PRO A 436 18.86 -9.47 -27.71
C PRO A 436 18.99 -8.53 -26.49
N TRP A 437 18.82 -7.25 -26.69
CA TRP A 437 18.98 -6.22 -25.68
C TRP A 437 17.65 -5.53 -25.28
N VAL A 438 16.50 -5.95 -25.84
CA VAL A 438 15.17 -5.40 -25.51
C VAL A 438 14.17 -6.51 -25.27
N ARG A 439 13.50 -6.49 -24.14
CA ARG A 439 12.32 -7.30 -23.81
C ARG A 439 11.12 -6.39 -23.63
N LEU A 440 10.04 -6.70 -24.32
CA LEU A 440 8.75 -6.02 -24.21
C LEU A 440 7.77 -6.96 -23.55
N SER A 441 7.01 -6.44 -22.62
CA SER A 441 5.99 -7.18 -21.87
C SER A 441 4.64 -6.49 -22.01
N ALA A 442 3.58 -7.28 -22.11
CA ALA A 442 2.21 -6.77 -22.08
C ALA A 442 1.24 -7.83 -21.54
N GLY A 443 0.11 -7.37 -21.01
CA GLY A 443 -0.89 -8.26 -20.47
C GLY A 443 -2.28 -7.62 -20.33
N LEU A 444 -3.18 -8.39 -19.74
CA LEU A 444 -4.51 -7.98 -19.31
C LEU A 444 -4.73 -8.55 -17.92
N MET A 445 -5.16 -7.73 -16.98
CA MET A 445 -5.45 -8.16 -15.61
C MET A 445 -6.81 -7.65 -15.17
N THR A 446 -7.52 -8.45 -14.37
CA THR A 446 -8.81 -8.07 -13.80
C THR A 446 -8.96 -8.66 -12.40
N GLY A 447 -9.82 -8.06 -11.58
CA GLY A 447 -10.09 -8.52 -10.21
C GLY A 447 -9.23 -7.79 -9.17
N GLY A 448 -9.17 -8.36 -7.98
CA GLY A 448 -8.63 -7.66 -6.81
C GLY A 448 -9.62 -6.60 -6.30
N ASN A 449 -9.10 -5.45 -5.93
CA ASN A 449 -9.91 -4.32 -5.47
C ASN A 449 -10.17 -3.30 -6.60
N TYR A 450 -9.73 -3.60 -7.83
CA TYR A 450 -9.69 -2.67 -8.95
C TYR A 450 -10.24 -3.29 -10.23
N ASP A 451 -10.54 -2.43 -11.19
CA ASP A 451 -11.05 -2.81 -12.49
C ASP A 451 -9.99 -3.47 -13.40
N THR A 452 -10.39 -3.71 -14.63
CA THR A 452 -9.50 -4.28 -15.65
C THR A 452 -8.38 -3.30 -15.99
N SER A 453 -7.14 -3.79 -16.04
CA SER A 453 -5.94 -3.03 -16.36
C SER A 453 -5.11 -3.70 -17.44
N ILE A 454 -4.32 -2.90 -18.18
CA ILE A 454 -3.43 -3.36 -19.25
C ILE A 454 -1.98 -3.10 -18.84
N PRO A 455 -1.32 -4.06 -18.17
CA PRO A 455 0.09 -3.94 -17.86
C PRO A 455 0.96 -3.92 -19.11
N ILE A 456 2.00 -3.08 -19.08
CA ILE A 456 3.04 -3.01 -20.10
C ILE A 456 4.41 -2.88 -19.44
N GLY A 457 5.44 -3.40 -20.09
CA GLY A 457 6.82 -3.32 -19.59
C GLY A 457 7.84 -3.21 -20.70
N LEU A 458 8.91 -2.49 -20.41
CA LEU A 458 10.10 -2.37 -21.25
C LEU A 458 11.31 -2.68 -20.40
N THR A 459 12.08 -3.70 -20.79
CA THR A 459 13.32 -4.08 -20.12
C THR A 459 14.49 -4.01 -21.12
N PHE A 460 15.54 -3.33 -20.72
CA PHE A 460 16.83 -3.32 -21.41
C PHE A 460 17.73 -4.39 -20.81
N VAL A 461 18.22 -5.29 -21.67
CA VAL A 461 19.09 -6.42 -21.31
C VAL A 461 20.48 -6.16 -21.92
N LEU A 462 21.41 -5.68 -21.12
CA LEU A 462 22.73 -5.24 -21.57
C LEU A 462 23.82 -6.26 -21.18
N GLY A 463 24.95 -6.23 -21.88
CA GLY A 463 26.11 -7.10 -21.59
C GLY A 463 25.77 -8.59 -21.66
N LYS A 464 24.97 -9.03 -22.63
CA LYS A 464 24.48 -10.41 -22.75
C LYS A 464 23.67 -10.87 -21.51
N GLY A 465 22.89 -9.97 -20.94
CA GLY A 465 22.11 -10.21 -19.75
C GLY A 465 22.86 -10.00 -18.42
N SER A 466 24.05 -9.42 -18.41
CA SER A 466 24.76 -9.09 -17.16
C SER A 466 24.18 -7.90 -16.42
N PHE A 467 23.41 -7.06 -17.11
CA PHE A 467 22.73 -5.92 -16.52
C PHE A 467 21.34 -5.78 -17.14
N GLU A 468 20.34 -5.65 -16.30
CA GLU A 468 18.96 -5.38 -16.70
C GLU A 468 18.48 -4.11 -16.01
N ALA A 469 17.80 -3.26 -16.78
CA ALA A 469 17.08 -2.11 -16.27
C ALA A 469 15.77 -1.99 -17.02
N GLY A 470 14.71 -1.60 -16.35
CA GLY A 470 13.41 -1.55 -16.99
C GLY A 470 12.43 -0.63 -16.29
N ILE A 471 11.34 -0.40 -16.99
CA ILE A 471 10.19 0.32 -16.51
C ILE A 471 8.94 -0.48 -16.87
N ALA A 472 7.99 -0.50 -15.97
CA ALA A 472 6.71 -1.16 -16.20
C ALA A 472 5.57 -0.30 -15.64
N SER A 473 4.44 -0.35 -16.34
CA SER A 473 3.18 0.17 -15.84
C SER A 473 2.22 -0.99 -15.62
N ARG A 474 1.48 -0.97 -14.51
CA ARG A 474 0.37 -1.88 -14.26
C ARG A 474 -0.81 -1.60 -15.20
N ASP A 475 -0.99 -0.35 -15.58
CA ASP A 475 -2.03 0.06 -16.49
C ASP A 475 -1.53 1.13 -17.47
N ALA A 476 -1.65 0.84 -18.76
CA ALA A 476 -1.23 1.73 -19.84
C ALA A 476 -2.32 2.71 -20.27
N ILE A 477 -3.58 2.49 -19.84
CA ILE A 477 -4.75 3.26 -20.32
C ILE A 477 -5.14 4.34 -19.32
N THR A 478 -5.08 4.03 -18.01
CA THR A 478 -5.43 4.92 -16.89
C THR A 478 -4.21 5.48 -16.14
#